data_7487de50e80d434176c23b461cecf592
#
_entry.id   7487de50e80d434176c23b461cecf592
#
_cell.length_a   1.000
_cell.length_b   1.000
_cell.length_c   1.000
_cell.angle_alpha   90.00
_cell.angle_beta   90.00
_cell.angle_gamma   90.00
#
_symmetry.space_group_name_H-M   'P 1'
#
loop_
_entity.id
_entity.type
_entity.pdbx_description
1 polymer ?
#
loop_
_entity_poly.entity_id
_entity_poly.type
_entity_poly.pdbx_seq_one_letter_code
_entity_poly.pdbx_strand_id
1 'polypeptide(L)'
;LFITGAIRPEPGAGYSHAAVHHGHHHGMDGFLLVITALLLSRLVGGIRQPLLRALTAFYLALMLVYGATNQVQDLWTEQIVKRGWTNWEIPNVLHPTASAAWAAMVGVAVLFYFTLFRPLGGAEEAALTAPRHTPA
;
A
#
# COMPACT_ATOMS: atom_id res chain seq x y z
N LEU A 1 19.06 6.78 -13.20
CA LEU A 1 19.11 6.46 -11.79
C LEU A 1 18.44 5.13 -11.49
N PHE A 2 17.31 4.82 -12.14
CA PHE A 2 16.49 3.64 -11.93
C PHE A 2 16.71 2.54 -12.99
N ILE A 3 17.59 2.75 -13.96
CA ILE A 3 17.91 1.80 -15.03
C ILE A 3 19.42 1.71 -15.14
N THR A 4 19.94 0.50 -15.36
CA THR A 4 21.36 0.28 -15.69
C THR A 4 21.48 -0.36 -17.06
N GLY A 5 22.63 -0.14 -17.73
CA GLY A 5 22.97 -0.83 -18.97
C GLY A 5 23.41 -2.29 -18.78
N ALA A 6 23.57 -2.75 -17.54
CA ALA A 6 23.90 -4.14 -17.26
C ALA A 6 22.71 -5.04 -17.58
N ILE A 7 22.94 -6.09 -18.38
CA ILE A 7 21.94 -7.07 -18.77
C ILE A 7 22.15 -8.35 -17.95
N ARG A 8 21.09 -8.92 -17.43
CA ARG A 8 21.11 -10.21 -16.73
C ARG A 8 20.05 -11.15 -17.31
N PRO A 9 20.32 -12.45 -17.34
CA PRO A 9 19.30 -13.43 -17.72
C PRO A 9 18.23 -13.52 -16.63
N GLU A 10 16.98 -13.61 -17.04
CA GLU A 10 15.87 -13.91 -16.14
C GLU A 10 15.83 -15.42 -15.90
N PRO A 11 15.93 -15.90 -14.65
CA PRO A 11 15.86 -17.33 -14.35
C PRO A 11 14.53 -17.94 -14.83
N GLY A 12 14.62 -18.94 -15.71
CA GLY A 12 13.46 -19.65 -16.25
C GLY A 12 12.73 -18.97 -17.41
N ALA A 13 13.12 -17.76 -17.83
CA ALA A 13 12.37 -16.99 -18.84
C ALA A 13 12.98 -17.01 -20.25
N GLY A 14 14.19 -17.49 -20.45
CA GLY A 14 14.85 -17.57 -21.76
C GLY A 14 15.17 -16.21 -22.42
N TYR A 15 14.98 -15.09 -21.73
CA TYR A 15 15.35 -13.75 -22.18
C TYR A 15 16.21 -13.02 -21.14
N SER A 16 16.85 -11.95 -21.57
CA SER A 16 17.63 -11.08 -20.70
C SER A 16 17.02 -9.69 -20.66
N HIS A 17 17.11 -9.03 -19.50
CA HIS A 17 16.62 -7.68 -19.29
C HIS A 17 17.65 -6.83 -18.54
N ALA A 18 17.41 -5.53 -18.41
CA ALA A 18 18.24 -4.66 -17.59
C ALA A 18 18.30 -5.20 -16.15
N ALA A 19 19.52 -5.29 -15.60
CA ALA A 19 19.74 -5.83 -14.26
C ALA A 19 18.97 -5.03 -13.17
N VAL A 20 18.83 -3.71 -13.40
CA VAL A 20 18.08 -2.81 -12.49
C VAL A 20 17.16 -1.97 -13.34
N HIS A 21 15.88 -2.00 -13.03
CA HIS A 21 14.85 -1.17 -13.62
C HIS A 21 13.81 -0.82 -12.56
N HIS A 22 13.13 0.30 -12.73
CA HIS A 22 12.05 0.73 -11.85
C HIS A 22 10.70 0.50 -12.53
N GLY A 23 9.70 0.18 -11.72
CA GLY A 23 8.35 0.02 -12.22
C GLY A 23 8.06 -1.34 -12.82
N HIS A 24 8.82 -2.35 -12.42
CA HIS A 24 8.35 -3.71 -12.60
C HIS A 24 7.00 -3.86 -11.90
N HIS A 25 6.14 -4.71 -12.42
CA HIS A 25 4.71 -4.80 -12.12
C HIS A 25 4.31 -4.46 -10.67
N HIS A 26 5.09 -4.86 -9.68
CA HIS A 26 4.74 -4.75 -8.27
C HIS A 26 4.92 -3.35 -7.67
N GLY A 27 5.95 -2.62 -8.08
CA GLY A 27 6.19 -1.26 -7.59
C GLY A 27 5.11 -0.30 -8.09
N MET A 28 4.73 -0.38 -9.36
CA MET A 28 3.68 0.45 -9.94
C MET A 28 2.29 0.08 -9.38
N ASP A 29 1.98 -1.20 -9.27
CA ASP A 29 0.73 -1.68 -8.67
C ASP A 29 0.62 -1.22 -7.21
N GLY A 30 1.71 -1.33 -6.44
CA GLY A 30 1.79 -0.82 -5.08
C GLY A 30 1.52 0.68 -5.00
N PHE A 31 2.08 1.47 -5.90
CA PHE A 31 1.81 2.91 -5.99
C PHE A 31 0.34 3.23 -6.27
N LEU A 32 -0.27 2.54 -7.21
CA LEU A 32 -1.69 2.71 -7.54
C LEU A 32 -2.58 2.33 -6.34
N LEU A 33 -2.27 1.27 -5.62
CA LEU A 33 -2.99 0.87 -4.41
C LEU A 33 -2.90 1.94 -3.31
N VAL A 34 -1.71 2.51 -3.08
CA VAL A 34 -1.52 3.59 -2.10
C VAL A 34 -2.38 4.81 -2.46
N ILE A 35 -2.27 5.31 -3.70
CA ILE A 35 -3.04 6.48 -4.14
C ILE A 35 -4.54 6.20 -4.07
N THR A 36 -4.98 5.03 -4.53
CA THR A 36 -6.40 4.66 -4.49
C THR A 36 -6.91 4.60 -3.06
N ALA A 37 -6.16 4.00 -2.12
CA ALA A 37 -6.53 3.97 -0.71
C ALA A 37 -6.68 5.39 -0.13
N LEU A 38 -5.73 6.29 -0.42
CA LEU A 38 -5.76 7.66 0.06
C LEU A 38 -6.91 8.48 -0.56
N LEU A 39 -7.20 8.31 -1.83
CA LEU A 39 -8.32 8.99 -2.48
C LEU A 39 -9.67 8.51 -1.94
N LEU A 40 -9.86 7.19 -1.87
CA LEU A 40 -11.12 6.60 -1.39
C LEU A 40 -11.34 6.82 0.10
N SER A 41 -10.28 7.00 0.91
CA SER A 41 -10.42 7.30 2.34
C SER A 41 -11.25 8.55 2.61
N ARG A 42 -11.24 9.51 1.68
CA ARG A 42 -12.03 10.74 1.76
C ARG A 42 -13.55 10.50 1.63
N LEU A 43 -13.94 9.35 1.09
CA LEU A 43 -15.36 9.01 0.88
C LEU A 43 -15.93 8.16 2.03
N VAL A 44 -15.07 7.67 2.93
CA VAL A 44 -15.48 6.75 4.02
C VAL A 44 -16.48 7.41 4.96
N GLY A 45 -16.32 8.69 5.26
CA GLY A 45 -17.24 9.46 6.12
C GLY A 45 -18.68 9.54 5.59
N GLY A 46 -18.85 9.52 4.26
CA GLY A 46 -20.17 9.51 3.63
C GLY A 46 -20.95 8.18 3.76
N ILE A 47 -20.31 7.10 4.22
CA ILE A 47 -20.96 5.81 4.41
C ILE A 47 -21.79 5.82 5.71
N ARG A 48 -23.11 5.83 5.55
CA ARG A 48 -24.05 5.93 6.70
C ARG A 48 -24.09 4.68 7.57
N GLN A 49 -23.92 3.50 6.97
CA GLN A 49 -23.99 2.23 7.72
C GLN A 49 -22.68 2.00 8.48
N PRO A 50 -22.69 1.91 9.84
CA PRO A 50 -21.46 1.84 10.62
C PRO A 50 -20.57 0.64 10.33
N LEU A 51 -21.18 -0.54 10.13
CA LEU A 51 -20.43 -1.75 9.80
C LEU A 51 -19.75 -1.64 8.44
N LEU A 52 -20.48 -1.18 7.42
CA LEU A 52 -19.92 -1.01 6.06
C LEU A 52 -18.79 0.03 6.08
N ARG A 53 -18.98 1.14 6.81
CA ARG A 53 -17.93 2.16 7.00
C ARG A 53 -16.68 1.56 7.65
N ALA A 54 -16.84 0.79 8.72
CA ALA A 54 -15.72 0.17 9.42
C ALA A 54 -14.98 -0.86 8.53
N LEU A 55 -15.70 -1.70 7.80
CA LEU A 55 -15.12 -2.68 6.88
C LEU A 55 -14.39 -1.99 5.72
N THR A 56 -14.98 -0.96 5.12
CA THR A 56 -14.34 -0.18 4.06
C THR A 56 -13.08 0.52 4.56
N ALA A 57 -13.14 1.16 5.73
CA ALA A 57 -11.99 1.82 6.34
C ALA A 57 -10.85 0.83 6.62
N PHE A 58 -11.15 -0.35 7.16
CA PHE A 58 -10.16 -1.39 7.39
C PHE A 58 -9.57 -1.93 6.07
N TYR A 59 -10.40 -2.16 5.06
CA TYR A 59 -9.95 -2.59 3.74
C TYR A 59 -8.98 -1.57 3.11
N LEU A 60 -9.30 -0.28 3.21
CA LEU A 60 -8.43 0.78 2.70
C LEU A 60 -7.12 0.88 3.49
N ALA A 61 -7.15 0.67 4.81
CA ALA A 61 -5.95 0.60 5.62
C ALA A 61 -5.06 -0.57 5.19
N LEU A 62 -5.65 -1.75 4.96
CA LEU A 62 -4.93 -2.92 4.46
C LEU A 62 -4.36 -2.68 3.06
N MET A 63 -5.14 -2.07 2.16
CA MET A 63 -4.72 -1.75 0.80
C MET A 63 -3.56 -0.73 0.79
N LEU A 64 -3.58 0.26 1.68
CA LEU A 64 -2.51 1.23 1.85
C LEU A 64 -1.21 0.56 2.29
N VAL A 65 -1.28 -0.27 3.34
CA VAL A 65 -0.10 -0.96 3.89
C VAL A 65 0.43 -1.98 2.90
N TYR A 66 -0.43 -2.76 2.27
CA TYR A 66 -0.03 -3.72 1.23
C TYR A 66 0.64 -3.04 0.05
N GLY A 67 0.06 -1.95 -0.46
CA GLY A 67 0.64 -1.17 -1.56
C GLY A 67 2.00 -0.58 -1.20
N ALA A 68 2.14 0.01 -0.01
CA ALA A 68 3.41 0.56 0.48
C ALA A 68 4.48 -0.55 0.63
N THR A 69 4.10 -1.71 1.16
CA THR A 69 5.02 -2.84 1.32
C THR A 69 5.50 -3.37 -0.03
N ASN A 70 4.62 -3.45 -1.04
CA ASN A 70 5.01 -3.84 -2.39
C ASN A 70 5.99 -2.86 -3.03
N GLN A 71 5.77 -1.54 -2.84
CA GLN A 71 6.73 -0.53 -3.31
C GLN A 71 8.10 -0.68 -2.65
N VAL A 72 8.13 -0.88 -1.34
CA VAL A 72 9.38 -1.05 -0.59
C VAL A 72 10.09 -2.32 -1.04
N GLN A 73 9.35 -3.40 -1.25
CA GLN A 73 9.91 -4.67 -1.72
C GLN A 73 10.49 -4.54 -3.13
N ASP A 74 9.76 -3.91 -4.04
CA ASP A 74 10.24 -3.66 -5.41
C ASP A 74 11.50 -2.79 -5.40
N LEU A 75 11.46 -1.66 -4.67
CA LEU A 75 12.61 -0.78 -4.51
C LEU A 75 13.83 -1.52 -3.95
N TRP A 76 13.64 -2.33 -2.91
CA TRP A 76 14.71 -3.09 -2.28
C TRP A 76 15.31 -4.10 -3.26
N THR A 77 14.47 -4.91 -3.89
CA THR A 77 14.91 -5.96 -4.80
C THR A 77 15.57 -5.37 -6.04
N GLU A 78 14.91 -4.41 -6.69
CA GLU A 78 15.36 -3.86 -7.98
C GLU A 78 16.52 -2.88 -7.83
N GLN A 79 16.53 -2.07 -6.78
CA GLN A 79 17.51 -0.99 -6.69
C GLN A 79 18.69 -1.31 -5.74
N ILE A 80 18.54 -2.28 -4.84
CA ILE A 80 19.57 -2.58 -3.84
C ILE A 80 20.17 -3.97 -4.06
N VAL A 81 19.35 -5.01 -4.03
CA VAL A 81 19.83 -6.40 -4.18
C VAL A 81 20.38 -6.64 -5.58
N LYS A 82 19.66 -6.31 -6.64
CA LYS A 82 20.12 -6.49 -8.04
C LYS A 82 21.35 -5.66 -8.40
N ARG A 83 21.66 -4.59 -7.64
CA ARG A 83 22.93 -3.87 -7.79
C ARG A 83 24.10 -4.56 -7.10
N GLY A 84 23.84 -5.58 -6.29
CA GLY A 84 24.87 -6.30 -5.53
C GLY A 84 25.33 -5.55 -4.29
N TRP A 85 24.56 -4.57 -3.78
CA TRP A 85 24.91 -3.85 -2.55
C TRP A 85 24.67 -4.69 -1.30
N THR A 86 23.78 -5.67 -1.38
CA THR A 86 23.51 -6.65 -0.34
C THR A 86 22.98 -7.94 -0.97
N ASN A 87 23.16 -9.06 -0.26
CA ASN A 87 22.53 -10.34 -0.58
C ASN A 87 21.30 -10.61 0.32
N TRP A 88 20.93 -9.65 1.17
CA TRP A 88 19.78 -9.79 2.05
C TRP A 88 18.49 -9.51 1.30
N GLU A 89 17.65 -10.52 1.19
CA GLU A 89 16.32 -10.44 0.61
C GLU A 89 15.28 -10.25 1.71
N ILE A 90 14.36 -9.31 1.51
CA ILE A 90 13.23 -9.12 2.42
C ILE A 90 12.13 -10.15 2.11
N PRO A 91 11.32 -10.56 3.11
CA PRO A 91 10.24 -11.52 2.89
C PRO A 91 9.28 -11.09 1.79
N ASN A 92 8.96 -12.02 0.90
CA ASN A 92 7.99 -11.76 -0.16
C ASN A 92 6.56 -11.70 0.41
N VAL A 93 5.84 -10.60 0.15
CA VAL A 93 4.46 -10.38 0.59
C VAL A 93 3.46 -10.27 -0.56
N LEU A 94 3.89 -10.53 -1.80
CA LEU A 94 3.05 -10.42 -3.00
C LEU A 94 1.85 -11.37 -2.97
N HIS A 95 2.03 -12.53 -2.36
CA HIS A 95 0.96 -13.51 -2.20
C HIS A 95 0.56 -13.64 -0.73
N PRO A 96 -0.75 -13.65 -0.43
CA PRO A 96 -1.23 -13.91 0.93
C PRO A 96 -0.78 -15.30 1.41
N THR A 97 -0.03 -15.31 2.50
CA THR A 97 0.46 -16.54 3.13
C THR A 97 0.35 -16.45 4.65
N ALA A 98 0.23 -17.57 5.33
CA ALA A 98 0.30 -17.62 6.79
C ALA A 98 1.75 -17.45 7.26
N SER A 99 2.31 -16.26 7.08
CA SER A 99 3.69 -15.91 7.42
C SER A 99 3.76 -14.78 8.45
N ALA A 100 4.89 -14.66 9.16
CA ALA A 100 5.13 -13.57 10.09
C ALA A 100 5.10 -12.21 9.39
N ALA A 101 5.57 -12.11 8.14
CA ALA A 101 5.54 -10.89 7.34
C ALA A 101 4.09 -10.44 7.08
N TRP A 102 3.21 -11.36 6.69
CA TRP A 102 1.79 -11.07 6.51
C TRP A 102 1.10 -10.71 7.82
N ALA A 103 1.40 -11.41 8.91
CA ALA A 103 0.86 -11.06 10.24
C ALA A 103 1.28 -9.65 10.67
N ALA A 104 2.54 -9.29 10.46
CA ALA A 104 3.04 -7.95 10.74
C ALA A 104 2.33 -6.88 9.88
N MET A 105 2.16 -7.14 8.57
CA MET A 105 1.48 -6.23 7.66
C MET A 105 0.01 -6.01 8.07
N VAL A 106 -0.72 -7.07 8.43
CA VAL A 106 -2.08 -6.96 8.96
C VAL A 106 -2.10 -6.19 10.28
N GLY A 107 -1.13 -6.44 11.18
CA GLY A 107 -1.00 -5.69 12.43
C GLY A 107 -0.82 -4.19 12.20
N VAL A 108 0.03 -3.80 11.25
CA VAL A 108 0.21 -2.39 10.85
C VAL A 108 -1.07 -1.82 10.23
N ALA A 109 -1.79 -2.60 9.42
CA ALA A 109 -3.07 -2.16 8.86
C ALA A 109 -4.14 -1.93 9.94
N VAL A 110 -4.19 -2.79 10.97
CA VAL A 110 -5.04 -2.59 12.15
C VAL A 110 -4.68 -1.31 12.89
N LEU A 111 -3.39 -1.05 13.10
CA LEU A 111 -2.92 0.19 13.72
C LEU A 111 -3.36 1.41 12.89
N PHE A 112 -3.17 1.39 11.56
CA PHE A 112 -3.59 2.48 10.67
C PHE A 112 -5.11 2.65 10.64
N TYR A 113 -5.86 1.56 10.72
CA TYR A 113 -7.32 1.64 10.87
C TYR A 113 -7.71 2.47 12.10
N PHE A 114 -7.13 2.18 13.27
CA PHE A 114 -7.49 2.87 14.51
C PHE A 114 -6.96 4.30 14.59
N THR A 115 -5.79 4.59 14.02
CA THR A 115 -5.12 5.89 14.14
C THR A 115 -5.49 6.88 13.04
N LEU A 116 -5.71 6.40 11.82
CA LEU A 116 -5.93 7.25 10.64
C LEU A 116 -7.36 7.14 10.11
N PHE A 117 -7.81 5.94 9.77
CA PHE A 117 -9.05 5.77 9.01
C PHE A 117 -10.32 5.92 9.87
N ARG A 118 -10.30 5.41 11.10
CA ARG A 118 -11.45 5.53 12.01
C ARG A 118 -11.70 6.99 12.44
N PRO A 119 -10.69 7.79 12.83
CA PRO A 119 -10.90 9.21 13.15
C PRO A 119 -11.40 10.05 11.97
N LEU A 120 -10.91 9.78 10.74
CA LEU A 120 -11.36 10.50 9.54
C LEU A 120 -12.86 10.33 9.31
N GLY A 121 -13.39 9.11 9.44
CA GLY A 121 -14.82 8.84 9.30
C GLY A 121 -15.67 9.55 10.38
N GLY A 122 -15.18 9.67 11.60
CA GLY A 122 -15.88 10.36 12.70
C GLY A 122 -15.90 11.88 12.56
N ALA A 123 -14.81 12.48 12.11
CA ALA A 123 -14.71 13.93 11.91
C ALA A 123 -15.65 14.42 10.80
N GLU A 124 -15.78 13.67 9.71
CA GLU A 124 -16.67 14.01 8.60
C GLU A 124 -18.15 13.87 8.99
N GLU A 125 -18.49 12.86 9.78
CA GLU A 125 -19.85 12.71 10.34
C GLU A 125 -20.23 13.88 11.25
N ALA A 126 -19.31 14.31 12.12
CA ALA A 126 -19.52 15.48 12.97
C ALA A 126 -19.72 16.76 12.16
N ALA A 127 -18.96 16.93 11.06
CA ALA A 127 -19.10 18.09 10.19
C ALA A 127 -20.45 18.11 9.42
N LEU A 128 -20.96 16.94 9.03
CA LEU A 128 -22.25 16.81 8.33
C LEU A 128 -23.46 17.01 9.26
N THR A 129 -23.30 16.73 10.56
CA THR A 129 -24.37 16.87 11.58
C THR A 129 -24.34 18.21 12.29
N ALA A 130 -23.31 19.03 12.10
CA ALA A 130 -23.21 20.36 12.68
C ALA A 130 -24.37 21.27 12.20
N PRO A 131 -25.05 21.99 13.09
CA PRO A 131 -26.12 22.90 12.70
C PRO A 131 -25.57 23.99 11.76
N ARG A 132 -26.16 24.13 10.59
CA ARG A 132 -25.84 25.24 9.69
C ARG A 132 -26.34 26.52 10.33
N HIS A 133 -25.44 27.35 10.80
CA HIS A 133 -25.80 28.71 11.19
C HIS A 133 -26.30 29.44 9.93
N THR A 134 -27.60 29.60 9.79
CA THR A 134 -28.18 30.55 8.85
C THR A 134 -27.89 31.96 9.38
N PRO A 135 -27.17 32.79 8.67
CA PRO A 135 -27.03 34.20 9.04
C PRO A 135 -28.42 34.87 8.96
N ALA A 136 -28.77 35.56 10.02
CA ALA A 136 -30.01 36.38 10.10
C ALA A 136 -29.91 37.60 9.20
#